data_b985d88f6aaefc0f1e892f8dc34c3b25
#
_entry.id   b985d88f6aaefc0f1e892f8dc34c3b25
#
_cell.length_a   1.000
_cell.length_b   1.000
_cell.length_c   1.000
_cell.angle_alpha   90.00
_cell.angle_beta   90.00
_cell.angle_gamma   90.00
#
_symmetry.space_group_name_H-M   'P 1'
#
loop_
_entity.id
_entity.type
_entity.pdbx_description
1 polymer ?
#
loop_
_entity_poly.entity_id
_entity_poly.type
_entity_poly.pdbx_seq_one_letter_code
_entity_poly.pdbx_strand_id
1 'polypeptide(L)'
;EQVTLNILKKTIDSLNGRQAIIPLSAGNDSRLIASGFKYLGYENVKCYSYGFKDFESDTSKNIADKLGYKWKFIKLNIKKEKKFYKSKEFEEYLKFSDVSTSIPVVRWLSTVRILKESGWINKDAVFINGNTGDFISGGHISPKIYREENRGVSNDKISIDCMLDSFIEKHYNLWGRLYNTKNKSIIKPLLFREYEKLLKENSEISIE
;
A
#
# COMPACT_ATOMS: atom_id res chain seq x y z
N GLU A 1 1.30 15.38 -12.10
CA GLU A 1 0.57 16.19 -11.10
C GLU A 1 -0.94 16.15 -11.37
N GLN A 2 -1.43 16.53 -12.54
CA GLN A 2 -2.86 16.58 -12.85
C GLN A 2 -3.56 15.21 -12.69
N VAL A 3 -2.96 14.13 -13.13
CA VAL A 3 -3.51 12.75 -13.00
C VAL A 3 -3.70 12.40 -11.51
N THR A 4 -2.72 12.69 -10.67
CA THR A 4 -2.79 12.45 -9.22
C THR A 4 -3.93 13.24 -8.57
N LEU A 5 -4.06 14.52 -8.91
CA LEU A 5 -5.15 15.36 -8.40
C LEU A 5 -6.51 14.85 -8.85
N ASN A 6 -6.65 14.41 -10.09
CA ASN A 6 -7.89 13.83 -10.61
C ASN A 6 -8.28 12.54 -9.85
N ILE A 7 -7.31 11.67 -9.53
CA ILE A 7 -7.54 10.47 -8.73
C ILE A 7 -8.00 10.84 -7.32
N LEU A 8 -7.31 11.77 -6.67
CA LEU A 8 -7.66 12.22 -5.32
C LEU A 8 -9.06 12.86 -5.29
N LYS A 9 -9.40 13.67 -6.32
CA LYS A 9 -10.74 14.24 -6.46
C LYS A 9 -11.81 13.16 -6.58
N LYS A 10 -11.63 12.17 -7.46
CA LYS A 10 -12.55 11.03 -7.57
C LYS A 10 -12.68 10.26 -6.25
N THR A 11 -11.58 10.11 -5.51
CA THR A 11 -11.60 9.48 -4.19
C THR A 11 -12.45 10.31 -3.22
N ILE A 12 -12.26 11.62 -3.16
CA ILE A 12 -13.06 12.54 -2.33
C ILE A 12 -14.55 12.47 -2.71
N ASP A 13 -14.86 12.53 -4.01
CA ASP A 13 -16.23 12.44 -4.50
C ASP A 13 -16.90 11.12 -4.06
N SER A 14 -16.17 10.00 -4.06
CA SER A 14 -16.66 8.71 -3.60
C SER A 14 -16.96 8.63 -2.10
N LEU A 15 -16.40 9.53 -1.30
CA LEU A 15 -16.65 9.59 0.13
C LEU A 15 -18.08 10.09 0.44
N ASN A 16 -18.69 10.83 -0.43
CA ASN A 16 -20.03 11.43 -0.21
C ASN A 16 -20.12 12.15 1.13
N GLY A 17 -19.12 12.96 1.47
CA GLY A 17 -19.05 13.73 2.72
C GLY A 17 -18.66 12.92 3.97
N ARG A 18 -18.48 11.60 3.88
CA ARG A 18 -18.08 10.74 5.01
C ARG A 18 -16.69 11.09 5.51
N GLN A 19 -16.45 10.83 6.79
CA GLN A 19 -15.15 11.06 7.41
C GLN A 19 -14.06 10.19 6.77
N ALA A 20 -12.98 10.83 6.31
CA ALA A 20 -11.77 10.15 5.85
C ALA A 20 -10.80 9.93 7.01
N ILE A 21 -10.30 8.72 7.15
CA ILE A 21 -9.30 8.35 8.15
C ILE A 21 -8.02 7.94 7.42
N ILE A 22 -6.96 8.71 7.63
CA ILE A 22 -5.69 8.49 6.95
C ILE A 22 -4.67 7.93 7.95
N PRO A 23 -4.17 6.69 7.74
CA PRO A 23 -3.03 6.17 8.49
C PRO A 23 -1.76 6.91 8.03
N LEU A 24 -1.39 7.95 8.77
CA LEU A 24 -0.29 8.84 8.43
C LEU A 24 1.03 8.30 8.96
N SER A 25 2.00 8.17 8.09
CA SER A 25 3.37 7.74 8.41
C SER A 25 4.38 8.86 8.05
N ALA A 26 5.64 8.62 8.34
CA ALA A 26 6.72 9.48 7.85
C ALA A 26 6.98 9.33 6.34
N GLY A 27 6.37 8.32 5.69
CA GLY A 27 6.51 8.03 4.25
C GLY A 27 5.82 9.07 3.35
N ASN A 28 6.20 9.09 2.08
CA ASN A 28 5.69 10.06 1.10
C ASN A 28 4.23 9.78 0.70
N ASP A 29 3.84 8.52 0.59
CA ASP A 29 2.55 8.12 0.04
C ASP A 29 1.37 8.58 0.89
N SER A 30 1.42 8.32 2.20
CA SER A 30 0.38 8.79 3.12
C SER A 30 0.34 10.32 3.23
N ARG A 31 1.50 10.99 3.11
CA ARG A 31 1.59 12.45 3.06
C ARG A 31 0.97 13.01 1.80
N LEU A 32 1.20 12.39 0.65
CA LEU A 32 0.62 12.80 -0.62
C LEU A 32 -0.91 12.81 -0.54
N ILE A 33 -1.50 11.75 0.03
CA ILE A 33 -2.95 11.68 0.23
C ILE A 33 -3.43 12.78 1.17
N ALA A 34 -2.82 12.91 2.35
CA ALA A 34 -3.24 13.90 3.34
C ALA A 34 -3.10 15.36 2.81
N SER A 35 -1.99 15.67 2.14
CA SER A 35 -1.75 16.98 1.54
C SER A 35 -2.69 17.24 0.36
N GLY A 36 -2.94 16.24 -0.47
CA GLY A 36 -3.85 16.37 -1.60
C GLY A 36 -5.30 16.58 -1.18
N PHE A 37 -5.76 15.91 -0.12
CA PHE A 37 -7.09 16.14 0.45
C PHE A 37 -7.22 17.57 0.99
N LYS A 38 -6.17 18.07 1.66
CA LYS A 38 -6.13 19.48 2.11
C LYS A 38 -6.14 20.45 0.95
N TYR A 39 -5.32 20.21 -0.07
CA TYR A 39 -5.24 21.04 -1.27
C TYR A 39 -6.59 21.12 -2.02
N LEU A 40 -7.33 20.00 -2.05
CA LEU A 40 -8.65 19.91 -2.68
C LEU A 40 -9.80 20.40 -1.76
N GLY A 41 -9.49 20.90 -0.57
CA GLY A 41 -10.46 21.49 0.35
C GLY A 41 -11.32 20.49 1.12
N TYR A 42 -10.90 19.22 1.23
CA TYR A 42 -11.66 18.22 2.01
C TYR A 42 -11.27 18.28 3.48
N GLU A 43 -12.16 18.82 4.32
CA GLU A 43 -11.87 19.09 5.74
C GLU A 43 -12.29 17.96 6.70
N ASN A 44 -13.19 17.04 6.28
CA ASN A 44 -13.66 15.96 7.14
C ASN A 44 -12.63 14.81 7.21
N VAL A 45 -11.42 15.14 7.66
CA VAL A 45 -10.26 14.24 7.72
C VAL A 45 -9.77 14.11 9.15
N LYS A 46 -9.42 12.89 9.56
CA LYS A 46 -8.60 12.62 10.75
C LYS A 46 -7.43 11.72 10.37
N CYS A 47 -6.30 11.96 11.01
CA CYS A 47 -5.10 11.18 10.81
C CYS A 47 -4.74 10.37 12.06
N TYR A 48 -4.17 9.20 11.88
CA TYR A 48 -3.64 8.42 13.00
C TYR A 48 -2.32 7.77 12.64
N SER A 49 -1.55 7.45 13.66
CA SER A 49 -0.36 6.61 13.53
C SER A 49 -0.42 5.53 14.61
N TYR A 50 0.32 4.46 14.43
CA TYR A 50 0.38 3.40 15.41
C TYR A 50 1.78 2.81 15.51
N GLY A 51 2.12 2.31 16.68
CA GLY A 51 3.43 1.70 16.92
C GLY A 51 3.53 1.17 18.35
N PHE A 52 4.65 0.52 18.63
CA PHE A 52 4.96 0.04 19.99
C PHE A 52 5.72 1.10 20.81
N LYS A 53 6.32 2.07 20.14
CA LYS A 53 7.13 3.14 20.75
C LYS A 53 6.60 4.51 20.33
N ASP A 54 6.60 5.45 21.26
CA ASP A 54 5.99 6.76 21.06
C ASP A 54 6.75 7.65 20.04
N PHE A 55 8.07 7.54 19.96
CA PHE A 55 8.91 8.37 19.09
C PHE A 55 8.71 8.12 17.60
N GLU A 56 8.13 6.99 17.20
CA GLU A 56 7.85 6.67 15.79
C GLU A 56 6.75 7.58 15.19
N SER A 57 6.10 8.38 16.03
CA SER A 57 4.93 9.17 15.67
C SER A 57 5.18 10.67 15.45
N ASP A 58 6.34 11.19 15.87
CA ASP A 58 6.59 12.65 15.91
C ASP A 58 6.50 13.31 14.52
N THR A 59 7.08 12.68 13.50
CA THR A 59 7.00 13.19 12.12
C THR A 59 5.56 13.21 11.63
N SER A 60 4.79 12.18 11.89
CA SER A 60 3.38 12.08 11.48
C SER A 60 2.52 13.12 12.19
N LYS A 61 2.77 13.35 13.46
CA LYS A 61 2.10 14.41 14.24
C LYS A 61 2.39 15.79 13.65
N ASN A 62 3.65 16.09 13.40
CA ASN A 62 4.06 17.38 12.82
C ASN A 62 3.43 17.62 11.44
N ILE A 63 3.27 16.58 10.62
CA ILE A 63 2.60 16.68 9.33
C ILE A 63 1.11 16.99 9.53
N ALA A 64 0.43 16.24 10.40
CA ALA A 64 -0.99 16.46 10.67
C ALA A 64 -1.25 17.86 11.23
N ASP A 65 -0.43 18.34 12.16
CA ASP A 65 -0.51 19.68 12.74
C ASP A 65 -0.35 20.78 11.67
N LYS A 66 0.61 20.63 10.75
CA LYS A 66 0.81 21.57 9.62
C LYS A 66 -0.37 21.59 8.65
N LEU A 67 -1.04 20.46 8.48
CA LEU A 67 -2.24 20.36 7.63
C LEU A 67 -3.53 20.78 8.36
N GLY A 68 -3.47 21.01 9.67
CA GLY A 68 -4.63 21.35 10.50
C GLY A 68 -5.56 20.15 10.77
N TYR A 69 -5.09 18.92 10.64
CA TYR A 69 -5.88 17.74 10.87
C TYR A 69 -5.77 17.22 12.30
N LYS A 70 -6.89 16.73 12.86
CA LYS A 70 -6.86 16.01 14.14
C LYS A 70 -6.07 14.71 13.97
N TRP A 71 -5.12 14.49 14.89
CA TRP A 71 -4.26 13.32 14.86
C TRP A 71 -4.30 12.55 16.18
N LYS A 72 -4.13 11.24 16.11
CA LYS A 72 -4.08 10.34 17.28
C LYS A 72 -3.01 9.28 17.10
N PHE A 73 -2.17 9.09 18.12
CA PHE A 73 -1.28 7.94 18.19
C PHE A 73 -1.94 6.76 18.89
N ILE A 74 -1.82 5.58 18.30
CA ILE A 74 -2.30 4.33 18.87
C ILE A 74 -1.11 3.52 19.34
N LYS A 75 -0.88 3.53 20.64
CA LYS A 75 0.16 2.71 21.25
C LYS A 75 -0.28 1.26 21.30
N LEU A 76 0.38 0.41 20.54
CA LEU A 76 0.14 -1.02 20.55
C LEU A 76 0.80 -1.69 21.75
N ASN A 77 0.18 -2.75 22.25
CA ASN A 77 0.71 -3.54 23.37
C ASN A 77 0.83 -5.01 22.93
N ILE A 78 2.05 -5.55 22.98
CA ILE A 78 2.35 -6.91 22.50
C ILE A 78 1.48 -7.98 23.19
N LYS A 79 1.21 -7.85 24.49
CA LYS A 79 0.38 -8.82 25.21
C LYS A 79 -1.08 -8.78 24.75
N LYS A 80 -1.61 -7.56 24.53
CA LYS A 80 -2.98 -7.35 24.00
C LYS A 80 -3.08 -7.85 22.58
N GLU A 81 -2.09 -7.56 21.71
CA GLU A 81 -2.05 -8.04 20.34
C GLU A 81 -2.02 -9.57 20.29
N LYS A 82 -1.15 -10.22 21.06
CA LYS A 82 -1.10 -11.70 21.15
C LYS A 82 -2.44 -12.32 21.59
N LYS A 83 -3.16 -11.67 22.52
CA LYS A 83 -4.48 -12.11 22.96
C LYS A 83 -5.50 -11.94 21.83
N PHE A 84 -5.47 -10.80 21.16
CA PHE A 84 -6.37 -10.50 20.07
C PHE A 84 -6.22 -11.46 18.89
N TYR A 85 -4.99 -11.81 18.51
CA TYR A 85 -4.70 -12.80 17.44
C TYR A 85 -5.21 -14.23 17.73
N LYS A 86 -5.62 -14.50 18.96
CA LYS A 86 -6.24 -15.77 19.36
C LYS A 86 -7.77 -15.65 19.51
N SER A 87 -8.35 -14.51 19.16
CA SER A 87 -9.78 -14.28 19.32
C SER A 87 -10.57 -14.77 18.10
N LYS A 88 -11.83 -15.08 18.33
CA LYS A 88 -12.78 -15.44 17.26
C LYS A 88 -12.95 -14.30 16.24
N GLU A 89 -12.97 -13.05 16.71
CA GLU A 89 -13.05 -11.85 15.87
C GLU A 89 -11.88 -11.81 14.86
N PHE A 90 -10.68 -12.16 15.29
CA PHE A 90 -9.53 -12.21 14.41
C PHE A 90 -9.62 -13.37 13.40
N GLU A 91 -10.12 -14.52 13.81
CA GLU A 91 -10.37 -15.65 12.91
C GLU A 91 -11.39 -15.31 11.83
N GLU A 92 -12.48 -14.64 12.21
CA GLU A 92 -13.51 -14.15 11.28
C GLU A 92 -12.94 -13.11 10.29
N TYR A 93 -12.08 -12.21 10.77
CA TYR A 93 -11.38 -11.27 9.91
C TYR A 93 -10.47 -11.98 8.89
N LEU A 94 -9.73 -12.97 9.29
CA LEU A 94 -8.89 -13.74 8.36
C LEU A 94 -9.73 -14.41 7.27
N LYS A 95 -10.85 -15.01 7.63
CA LYS A 95 -11.79 -15.60 6.66
C LYS A 95 -12.39 -14.57 5.70
N PHE A 96 -12.76 -13.41 6.22
CA PHE A 96 -13.31 -12.30 5.41
C PHE A 96 -12.26 -11.70 4.46
N SER A 97 -11.03 -11.57 4.90
CA SER A 97 -9.93 -10.93 4.15
C SER A 97 -9.10 -11.91 3.33
N ASP A 98 -9.45 -13.20 3.33
CA ASP A 98 -8.78 -14.21 2.51
C ASP A 98 -9.20 -14.05 1.04
N VAL A 99 -8.35 -13.37 0.30
CA VAL A 99 -8.49 -13.19 -1.15
C VAL A 99 -7.52 -14.09 -1.92
N SER A 100 -6.89 -15.05 -1.25
CA SER A 100 -5.92 -16.03 -1.80
C SER A 100 -4.70 -15.42 -2.50
N THR A 101 -4.56 -14.09 -2.50
CA THR A 101 -3.50 -13.36 -3.21
C THR A 101 -2.53 -12.63 -2.30
N SER A 102 -2.94 -12.33 -1.07
CA SER A 102 -2.09 -11.59 -0.11
C SER A 102 -2.41 -11.97 1.33
N ILE A 103 -1.42 -11.83 2.20
CA ILE A 103 -1.62 -11.98 3.64
C ILE A 103 -2.24 -10.69 4.19
N PRO A 104 -3.37 -10.77 4.90
CA PRO A 104 -4.00 -9.59 5.50
C PRO A 104 -3.07 -8.85 6.46
N VAL A 105 -3.11 -7.51 6.44
CA VAL A 105 -2.32 -6.70 7.36
C VAL A 105 -2.99 -6.67 8.73
N VAL A 106 -2.55 -7.57 9.58
CA VAL A 106 -3.14 -7.88 10.89
C VAL A 106 -3.27 -6.67 11.82
N ARG A 107 -2.28 -5.77 11.83
CA ARG A 107 -2.26 -4.59 12.70
C ARG A 107 -3.35 -3.58 12.37
N TRP A 108 -3.86 -3.59 11.16
CA TRP A 108 -4.93 -2.66 10.77
C TRP A 108 -6.22 -2.95 11.51
N LEU A 109 -6.61 -4.20 11.63
CA LEU A 109 -7.83 -4.54 12.35
C LEU A 109 -7.76 -4.09 13.82
N SER A 110 -6.63 -4.34 14.49
CA SER A 110 -6.39 -3.94 15.88
C SER A 110 -6.52 -2.43 16.05
N THR A 111 -5.91 -1.65 15.15
CA THR A 111 -5.97 -0.17 15.20
C THR A 111 -7.36 0.37 14.90
N VAL A 112 -8.04 -0.18 13.88
CA VAL A 112 -9.43 0.19 13.54
C VAL A 112 -10.36 -0.07 14.71
N ARG A 113 -10.23 -1.22 15.37
CA ARG A 113 -11.01 -1.57 16.56
C ARG A 113 -10.82 -0.55 17.69
N ILE A 114 -9.58 -0.22 18.04
CA ILE A 114 -9.27 0.77 19.08
C ILE A 114 -9.87 2.15 18.74
N LEU A 115 -9.79 2.56 17.48
CA LEU A 115 -10.38 3.83 17.02
C LEU A 115 -11.90 3.84 17.16
N LYS A 116 -12.58 2.74 16.78
CA LYS A 116 -14.03 2.59 16.93
C LYS A 116 -14.47 2.56 18.38
N GLU A 117 -13.86 1.70 19.21
CA GLU A 117 -14.16 1.56 20.64
C GLU A 117 -13.98 2.88 21.42
N SER A 118 -12.99 3.69 21.02
CA SER A 118 -12.76 5.01 21.64
C SER A 118 -13.73 6.11 21.17
N GLY A 119 -14.64 5.82 20.25
CA GLY A 119 -15.55 6.82 19.66
C GLY A 119 -14.82 7.93 18.88
N TRP A 120 -13.53 7.72 18.52
CA TRP A 120 -12.75 8.74 17.86
C TRP A 120 -13.07 8.91 16.38
N ILE A 121 -13.60 7.87 15.75
CA ILE A 121 -14.03 7.87 14.35
C ILE A 121 -15.54 7.69 14.24
N ASN A 122 -16.12 8.21 13.16
CA ASN A 122 -17.53 8.00 12.83
C ASN A 122 -17.80 6.54 12.45
N LYS A 123 -19.04 6.08 12.59
CA LYS A 123 -19.42 4.70 12.26
C LYS A 123 -19.25 4.38 10.78
N ASP A 124 -19.45 5.36 9.92
CA ASP A 124 -19.37 5.31 8.47
C ASP A 124 -18.03 5.83 7.91
N ALA A 125 -17.03 6.06 8.77
CA ALA A 125 -15.73 6.54 8.38
C ALA A 125 -15.05 5.61 7.37
N VAL A 126 -14.35 6.19 6.39
CA VAL A 126 -13.64 5.47 5.34
C VAL A 126 -12.13 5.61 5.55
N PHE A 127 -11.42 4.49 5.52
CA PHE A 127 -9.97 4.47 5.64
C PHE A 127 -9.32 4.63 4.26
N ILE A 128 -8.46 5.63 4.12
CA ILE A 128 -7.72 5.93 2.89
C ILE A 128 -6.23 5.74 3.19
N ASN A 129 -5.65 4.69 2.66
CA ASN A 129 -4.25 4.37 2.88
C ASN A 129 -3.38 4.63 1.64
N GLY A 130 -2.07 4.82 1.85
CA GLY A 130 -1.09 5.12 0.80
C GLY A 130 -0.43 3.90 0.15
N ASN A 131 -0.94 2.69 0.37
CA ASN A 131 -0.25 1.46 -0.06
C ASN A 131 -0.02 1.36 -1.58
N THR A 132 -0.81 2.05 -2.39
CA THR A 132 -0.65 2.10 -3.84
C THR A 132 0.48 3.02 -4.30
N GLY A 133 1.04 3.83 -3.43
CA GLY A 133 2.15 4.75 -3.76
C GLY A 133 3.38 4.03 -4.30
N ASP A 134 3.68 2.84 -3.79
CA ASP A 134 4.80 2.02 -4.26
C ASP A 134 4.72 1.68 -5.75
N PHE A 135 3.52 1.54 -6.32
CA PHE A 135 3.34 1.33 -7.76
C PHE A 135 3.70 2.58 -8.58
N ILE A 136 3.37 3.76 -8.06
CA ILE A 136 3.65 5.05 -8.73
C ILE A 136 5.14 5.41 -8.62
N SER A 137 5.76 5.09 -7.48
CA SER A 137 7.17 5.42 -7.19
C SER A 137 8.18 4.39 -7.71
N GLY A 138 7.72 3.34 -8.40
CA GLY A 138 8.60 2.27 -8.89
C GLY A 138 9.10 1.33 -7.78
N GLY A 139 8.54 1.36 -6.59
CA GLY A 139 8.92 0.48 -5.47
C GLY A 139 8.77 -1.03 -5.78
N HIS A 140 8.01 -1.37 -6.81
CA HIS A 140 7.88 -2.75 -7.32
C HIS A 140 8.92 -3.13 -8.36
N ILE A 141 9.69 -2.17 -8.90
CA ILE A 141 10.78 -2.46 -9.84
C ILE A 141 11.98 -3.03 -9.08
N SER A 142 12.53 -4.14 -9.58
CA SER A 142 13.68 -4.76 -8.95
C SER A 142 14.94 -3.88 -9.05
N PRO A 143 15.75 -3.77 -7.98
CA PRO A 143 17.04 -3.07 -8.06
C PRO A 143 17.99 -3.62 -9.14
N LYS A 144 17.81 -4.85 -9.60
CA LYS A 144 18.58 -5.42 -10.71
C LYS A 144 18.35 -4.66 -12.00
N ILE A 145 17.09 -4.30 -12.29
CA ILE A 145 16.70 -3.55 -13.49
C ILE A 145 17.41 -2.19 -13.50
N TYR A 146 17.34 -1.44 -12.39
CA TYR A 146 18.07 -0.16 -12.27
C TYR A 146 19.59 -0.27 -12.40
N ARG A 147 20.18 -1.39 -11.96
CA ARG A 147 21.62 -1.59 -12.05
C ARG A 147 22.09 -1.91 -13.47
N GLU A 148 21.28 -2.56 -14.27
CA GLU A 148 21.58 -2.84 -15.66
C GLU A 148 21.51 -1.59 -16.52
N GLU A 149 20.52 -0.71 -16.30
CA GLU A 149 20.45 0.62 -16.92
C GLU A 149 21.69 1.46 -16.65
N ASN A 150 22.20 1.47 -15.41
CA ASN A 150 23.36 2.27 -15.02
C ASN A 150 24.73 1.66 -15.46
N ARG A 151 24.76 0.46 -16.01
CA ARG A 151 25.99 -0.16 -16.53
C ARG A 151 26.30 0.19 -17.99
N GLY A 152 25.58 1.14 -18.59
CA GLY A 152 25.83 1.59 -19.97
C GLY A 152 25.47 0.55 -21.04
N VAL A 153 24.69 -0.45 -20.70
CA VAL A 153 23.96 -1.25 -21.67
C VAL A 153 22.99 -0.28 -22.33
N SER A 154 23.22 0.00 -23.61
CA SER A 154 22.40 0.93 -24.39
C SER A 154 20.93 0.73 -24.08
N ASN A 155 20.14 1.81 -24.09
CA ASN A 155 18.69 1.88 -23.81
C ASN A 155 17.81 0.91 -24.62
N ASP A 156 18.40 0.03 -25.40
CA ASP A 156 17.76 -0.99 -26.16
C ASP A 156 17.54 -2.25 -25.32
N LYS A 157 16.46 -2.25 -24.55
CA LYS A 157 15.79 -3.44 -24.05
C LYS A 157 16.47 -4.14 -22.90
N ILE A 158 16.14 -3.70 -21.69
CA ILE A 158 16.05 -4.68 -20.58
C ILE A 158 15.28 -5.87 -21.13
N SER A 159 15.93 -7.02 -21.25
CA SER A 159 15.27 -8.16 -21.88
C SER A 159 14.02 -8.48 -21.06
N ILE A 160 12.89 -8.69 -21.72
CA ILE A 160 11.63 -9.12 -21.06
C ILE A 160 11.92 -10.29 -20.11
N ASP A 161 12.86 -11.12 -20.48
CA ASP A 161 13.33 -12.26 -19.69
C ASP A 161 13.92 -11.84 -18.34
N CYS A 162 14.77 -10.83 -18.30
CA CYS A 162 15.35 -10.26 -17.08
C CYS A 162 14.26 -9.59 -16.22
N MET A 163 13.32 -8.89 -16.83
CA MET A 163 12.20 -8.26 -16.15
C MET A 163 11.31 -9.31 -15.46
N LEU A 164 10.96 -10.38 -16.17
CA LEU A 164 10.14 -11.48 -15.63
C LEU A 164 10.87 -12.23 -14.50
N ASP A 165 12.17 -12.50 -14.63
CA ASP A 165 12.96 -13.13 -13.58
C ASP A 165 13.02 -12.24 -12.33
N SER A 166 13.22 -10.96 -12.50
CA SER A 166 13.23 -9.98 -11.41
C SER A 166 11.89 -9.88 -10.70
N PHE A 167 10.79 -9.92 -11.47
CA PHE A 167 9.43 -9.94 -10.93
C PHE A 167 9.17 -11.22 -10.11
N ILE A 168 9.53 -12.39 -10.65
CA ILE A 168 9.40 -13.66 -9.95
C ILE A 168 10.22 -13.66 -8.67
N GLU A 169 11.48 -13.23 -8.72
CA GLU A 169 12.35 -13.15 -7.56
C GLU A 169 11.76 -12.26 -6.47
N LYS A 170 11.19 -11.12 -6.82
CA LYS A 170 10.62 -10.19 -5.86
C LYS A 170 9.32 -10.69 -5.23
N HIS A 171 8.41 -11.25 -6.00
CA HIS A 171 7.05 -11.53 -5.56
C HIS A 171 6.82 -12.98 -5.09
N TYR A 172 7.66 -13.92 -5.54
CA TYR A 172 7.50 -15.35 -5.22
C TYR A 172 8.57 -15.92 -4.30
N ASN A 173 9.62 -15.16 -3.93
CA ASN A 173 10.69 -15.65 -3.06
C ASN A 173 10.21 -16.07 -1.65
N LEU A 174 9.10 -15.51 -1.18
CA LEU A 174 8.51 -15.85 0.12
C LEU A 174 7.78 -17.20 0.13
N TRP A 175 7.61 -17.83 -1.03
CA TRP A 175 6.97 -19.14 -1.13
C TRP A 175 7.83 -20.30 -0.60
N GLY A 176 9.02 -20.02 -0.07
CA GLY A 176 9.89 -21.02 0.53
C GLY A 176 10.21 -22.18 -0.42
N ARG A 177 9.79 -23.40 -0.08
CA ARG A 177 10.05 -24.60 -0.90
C ARG A 177 9.39 -24.56 -2.28
N LEU A 178 8.35 -23.75 -2.47
CA LEU A 178 7.70 -23.59 -3.77
C LEU A 178 8.50 -22.69 -4.71
N TYR A 179 9.43 -21.86 -4.18
CA TYR A 179 10.35 -21.07 -4.98
C TYR A 179 11.52 -21.94 -5.47
N ASN A 180 11.31 -22.68 -6.53
CA ASN A 180 12.28 -23.60 -7.13
C ASN A 180 12.26 -23.51 -8.66
N THR A 181 13.28 -24.08 -9.31
CA THR A 181 13.47 -24.03 -10.77
C THR A 181 12.27 -24.60 -11.54
N LYS A 182 11.68 -25.70 -11.05
CA LYS A 182 10.52 -26.31 -11.69
C LYS A 182 9.31 -25.37 -11.70
N ASN A 183 8.98 -24.76 -10.56
CA ASN A 183 7.86 -23.85 -10.48
C ASN A 183 8.13 -22.55 -11.26
N LYS A 184 9.36 -22.05 -11.25
CA LYS A 184 9.75 -20.89 -12.09
C LYS A 184 9.53 -21.16 -13.58
N SER A 185 9.91 -22.34 -14.08
CA SER A 185 9.72 -22.71 -15.49
C SER A 185 8.25 -22.83 -15.90
N ILE A 186 7.34 -23.01 -14.94
CA ILE A 186 5.88 -23.01 -15.18
C ILE A 186 5.32 -21.58 -15.12
N ILE A 187 5.73 -20.81 -14.12
CA ILE A 187 5.18 -19.48 -13.86
C ILE A 187 5.63 -18.47 -14.92
N LYS A 188 6.90 -18.50 -15.31
CA LYS A 188 7.47 -17.52 -16.24
C LYS A 188 6.76 -17.45 -17.58
N PRO A 189 6.44 -18.55 -18.28
CA PRO A 189 5.65 -18.52 -19.51
C PRO A 189 4.22 -17.98 -19.32
N LEU A 190 3.60 -18.24 -18.15
CA LEU A 190 2.28 -17.70 -17.83
C LEU A 190 2.32 -16.19 -17.69
N LEU A 191 3.30 -15.66 -16.96
CA LEU A 191 3.51 -14.21 -16.83
C LEU A 191 3.83 -13.55 -18.18
N PHE A 192 4.64 -14.20 -19.01
CA PHE A 192 4.94 -13.69 -20.35
C PHE A 192 3.68 -13.59 -21.21
N ARG A 193 2.79 -14.58 -21.17
CA ARG A 193 1.51 -14.54 -21.88
C ARG A 193 0.61 -13.40 -21.41
N GLU A 194 0.52 -13.17 -20.12
CA GLU A 194 -0.25 -12.04 -19.57
C GLU A 194 0.37 -10.69 -19.99
N TYR A 195 1.69 -10.59 -19.99
CA TYR A 195 2.40 -9.41 -20.50
C TYR A 195 2.08 -9.13 -21.96
N GLU A 196 2.16 -10.16 -22.85
CA GLU A 196 1.80 -10.00 -24.27
C GLU A 196 0.34 -9.58 -24.47
N LYS A 197 -0.57 -10.10 -23.64
CA LYS A 197 -1.98 -9.71 -23.65
C LYS A 197 -2.14 -8.23 -23.28
N LEU A 198 -1.49 -7.78 -22.20
CA LEU A 198 -1.51 -6.39 -21.76
C LEU A 198 -0.96 -5.44 -22.83
N LEU A 199 0.10 -5.81 -23.53
CA LEU A 199 0.64 -5.00 -24.64
C LEU A 199 -0.36 -4.88 -25.81
N LYS A 200 -1.07 -5.95 -26.14
CA LYS A 200 -2.09 -5.92 -27.20
C LYS A 200 -3.31 -5.08 -26.84
N GLU A 201 -3.71 -5.12 -25.56
CA GLU A 201 -4.85 -4.34 -25.05
C GLU A 201 -4.52 -2.85 -24.85
N ASN A 202 -3.24 -2.52 -24.71
CA ASN A 202 -2.74 -1.16 -24.42
C ASN A 202 -1.66 -0.78 -25.45
N SER A 203 -2.02 -0.77 -26.72
CA SER A 203 -1.09 -0.47 -27.84
C SER A 203 -0.44 0.93 -27.75
N GLU A 204 -0.89 1.80 -26.84
CA GLU A 204 -0.33 3.13 -26.57
C GLU A 204 0.73 3.13 -25.44
N ILE A 205 0.96 2.00 -24.77
CA ILE A 205 2.04 1.89 -23.78
C ILE A 205 3.33 1.55 -24.51
N SER A 206 4.04 2.57 -24.98
CA SER A 206 5.45 2.41 -25.34
C SER A 206 6.25 2.17 -24.06
N ILE A 207 7.07 1.14 -24.05
CA ILE A 207 8.13 0.97 -23.06
C ILE A 207 9.27 1.87 -23.54
N GLU A 208 9.21 3.16 -23.16
CA GLU A 208 10.36 4.06 -23.22
C GLU A 208 11.20 3.90 -21.97
#